data_197d2d895ff09fba054dacaf35741f5b
#
_entry.id   197d2d895ff09fba054dacaf35741f5b
#
_cell.length_a   1.000
_cell.length_b   1.000
_cell.length_c   1.000
_cell.angle_alpha   90.00
_cell.angle_beta   90.00
_cell.angle_gamma   90.00
#
_symmetry.space_group_name_H-M   'P 1'
#
loop_
_entity.id
_entity.type
_entity.pdbx_description
1 polymer ?
#
loop_
_entity_poly.entity_id
_entity_poly.type
_entity_poly.pdbx_seq_one_letter_code
_entity_poly.pdbx_strand_id
1 'polypeptide(L)'
;MLPIIVFALFVGILLAKMGNKASTVANFFSQFNDLMMEMTMAVMKAAPIGVFCLIARTFANIGFDAFVPMLKYMGCVILALAIQCFVVYQLLLFLFTRLNPFKFLKKFFPVMNFAFTTATSNATIPLSINTLDKKLGVSKKISSFTIPLGATVNMDGTSIMQGVAVIFLSLIHISEPTRRTPI
;
A
#
# COMPACT_ATOMS: atom_id res chain seq x y z
N MET A 1 -7.64 -17.98 -0.54
CA MET A 1 -6.43 -17.18 -0.84
C MET A 1 -5.14 -17.90 -0.42
N LEU A 2 -5.02 -18.42 0.80
CA LEU A 2 -3.81 -19.08 1.29
C LEU A 2 -3.28 -20.19 0.34
N PRO A 3 -4.11 -21.13 -0.18
CA PRO A 3 -3.63 -22.19 -1.08
C PRO A 3 -3.01 -21.66 -2.38
N ILE A 4 -3.53 -20.56 -2.91
CA ILE A 4 -3.03 -19.94 -4.14
C ILE A 4 -1.63 -19.36 -3.90
N ILE A 5 -1.41 -18.71 -2.75
CA ILE A 5 -0.11 -18.16 -2.37
C ILE A 5 0.92 -19.26 -2.20
N VAL A 6 0.56 -20.35 -1.50
CA VAL A 6 1.45 -21.50 -1.31
C VAL A 6 1.83 -22.13 -2.65
N PHE A 7 0.85 -22.32 -3.53
CA PHE A 7 1.09 -22.84 -4.87
C PHE A 7 2.01 -21.93 -5.70
N ALA A 8 1.77 -20.62 -5.66
CA ALA A 8 2.59 -19.65 -6.38
C ALA A 8 4.04 -19.63 -5.86
N LEU A 9 4.24 -19.72 -4.55
CA LEU A 9 5.57 -19.82 -3.94
C LEU A 9 6.28 -21.10 -4.38
N PHE A 10 5.58 -22.22 -4.36
CA PHE A 10 6.15 -23.52 -4.80
C PHE A 10 6.57 -23.48 -6.27
N VAL A 11 5.70 -22.98 -7.16
CA VAL A 11 6.03 -22.80 -8.59
C VAL A 11 7.20 -21.85 -8.77
N GLY A 12 7.24 -20.72 -8.05
CA GLY A 12 8.33 -19.76 -8.12
C GLY A 12 9.68 -20.35 -7.71
N ILE A 13 9.72 -21.15 -6.65
CA ILE A 13 10.94 -21.84 -6.20
C ILE A 13 11.40 -22.87 -7.27
N LEU A 14 10.48 -23.62 -7.86
CA LEU A 14 10.81 -24.57 -8.92
C LEU A 14 11.37 -23.87 -10.17
N LEU A 15 10.75 -22.78 -10.60
CA LEU A 15 11.23 -21.98 -11.73
C LEU A 15 12.63 -21.41 -11.47
N ALA A 16 12.88 -20.91 -10.26
CA ALA A 16 14.20 -20.43 -9.85
C ALA A 16 15.26 -21.56 -9.87
N LYS A 17 14.89 -22.77 -9.45
CA LYS A 17 15.79 -23.93 -9.44
C LYS A 17 16.08 -24.46 -10.86
N MET A 18 15.10 -24.39 -11.78
CA MET A 18 15.25 -24.82 -13.17
C MET A 18 16.08 -23.82 -14.01
N GLY A 19 16.15 -22.55 -13.60
CA GLY A 19 16.94 -21.52 -14.29
C GLY A 19 16.57 -21.36 -15.77
N ASN A 20 17.56 -21.37 -16.64
CA ASN A 20 17.37 -21.13 -18.08
C ASN A 20 16.46 -22.17 -18.79
N LYS A 21 16.30 -23.38 -18.25
CA LYS A 21 15.41 -24.39 -18.81
C LYS A 21 13.93 -24.02 -18.72
N ALA A 22 13.58 -23.15 -17.78
CA ALA A 22 12.20 -22.69 -17.58
C ALA A 22 11.97 -21.24 -18.02
N SER A 23 12.89 -20.67 -18.81
CA SER A 23 12.84 -19.26 -19.23
C SER A 23 11.53 -18.90 -19.96
N THR A 24 11.01 -19.77 -20.80
CA THR A 24 9.74 -19.56 -21.51
C THR A 24 8.56 -19.42 -20.53
N VAL A 25 8.50 -20.26 -19.52
CA VAL A 25 7.45 -20.23 -18.49
C VAL A 25 7.60 -18.98 -17.60
N ALA A 26 8.82 -18.66 -17.22
CA ALA A 26 9.09 -17.43 -16.44
C ALA A 26 8.70 -16.17 -17.22
N ASN A 27 9.04 -16.11 -18.52
CA ASN A 27 8.66 -14.99 -19.40
C ASN A 27 7.14 -14.92 -19.60
N PHE A 28 6.47 -16.07 -19.72
CA PHE A 28 5.00 -16.11 -19.79
C PHE A 28 4.37 -15.48 -18.55
N PHE A 29 4.80 -15.86 -17.34
CA PHE A 29 4.27 -15.27 -16.11
C PHE A 29 4.59 -13.79 -15.99
N SER A 30 5.79 -13.36 -16.44
CA SER A 30 6.16 -11.95 -16.45
C SER A 30 5.25 -11.13 -17.38
N GLN A 31 5.06 -11.59 -18.61
CA GLN A 31 4.19 -10.93 -19.59
C GLN A 31 2.72 -10.95 -19.17
N PHE A 32 2.28 -12.04 -18.54
CA PHE A 32 0.94 -12.15 -17.98
C PHE A 32 0.73 -11.15 -16.82
N ASN A 33 1.73 -10.99 -15.95
CA ASN A 33 1.70 -9.96 -14.91
C ASN A 33 1.59 -8.55 -15.51
N ASP A 34 2.35 -8.24 -16.54
CA ASP A 34 2.31 -6.94 -17.22
C ASP A 34 0.93 -6.69 -17.83
N LEU A 35 0.33 -7.70 -18.46
CA LEU A 35 -1.02 -7.64 -19.00
C LEU A 35 -2.05 -7.37 -17.87
N MET A 36 -1.95 -8.08 -16.75
CA MET A 36 -2.85 -7.89 -15.60
C MET A 36 -2.70 -6.50 -14.98
N MET A 37 -1.49 -5.95 -14.97
CA MET A 37 -1.23 -4.57 -14.53
C MET A 37 -1.88 -3.55 -15.46
N GLU A 38 -1.75 -3.71 -16.77
CA GLU A 38 -2.42 -2.84 -17.75
C GLU A 38 -3.94 -2.92 -17.66
N MET A 39 -4.50 -4.11 -17.49
CA MET A 39 -5.93 -4.30 -17.25
C MET A 39 -6.38 -3.56 -15.98
N THR A 40 -5.63 -3.68 -14.90
CA THR A 40 -5.90 -2.96 -13.64
C THR A 40 -5.87 -1.45 -13.86
N MET A 41 -4.86 -0.93 -14.57
CA MET A 41 -4.76 0.49 -14.88
C MET A 41 -5.92 0.98 -15.76
N ALA A 42 -6.39 0.16 -16.70
CA ALA A 42 -7.56 0.47 -17.53
C ALA A 42 -8.84 0.59 -16.69
N VAL A 43 -9.06 -0.34 -15.76
CA VAL A 43 -10.19 -0.30 -14.82
C VAL A 43 -10.08 0.91 -13.88
N MET A 44 -8.88 1.22 -13.40
CA MET A 44 -8.64 2.37 -12.50
C MET A 44 -8.93 3.73 -13.17
N LYS A 45 -8.91 3.83 -14.50
CA LYS A 45 -9.38 5.04 -15.19
C LYS A 45 -10.86 5.32 -14.96
N ALA A 46 -11.69 4.29 -14.75
CA ALA A 46 -13.11 4.43 -14.42
C ALA A 46 -13.35 4.61 -12.90
N ALA A 47 -12.33 4.44 -12.06
CA ALA A 47 -12.46 4.52 -10.60
C ALA A 47 -13.06 5.84 -10.09
N PRO A 48 -12.75 7.04 -10.63
CA PRO A 48 -13.35 8.29 -10.16
C PRO A 48 -14.87 8.28 -10.25
N ILE A 49 -15.43 7.72 -11.34
CA ILE A 49 -16.88 7.61 -11.53
C ILE A 49 -17.48 6.63 -10.52
N GLY A 50 -16.85 5.47 -10.34
CA GLY A 50 -17.28 4.46 -9.38
C GLY A 50 -17.26 4.98 -7.94
N VAL A 51 -16.19 5.67 -7.54
CA VAL A 51 -16.04 6.29 -6.21
C VAL A 51 -17.11 7.36 -6.00
N PHE A 52 -17.34 8.22 -6.99
CA PHE A 52 -18.41 9.23 -6.91
C PHE A 52 -19.78 8.59 -6.68
N CYS A 53 -20.14 7.55 -7.45
CA CYS A 53 -21.40 6.84 -7.29
C CYS A 53 -21.53 6.16 -5.91
N LEU A 54 -20.46 5.55 -5.41
CA LEU A 54 -20.44 4.93 -4.09
C LEU A 54 -20.62 5.96 -2.97
N ILE A 55 -19.94 7.09 -3.05
CA ILE A 55 -20.05 8.18 -2.09
C ILE A 55 -21.49 8.75 -2.13
N ALA A 56 -22.01 9.05 -3.32
CA ALA A 56 -23.37 9.56 -3.48
C ALA A 56 -24.41 8.60 -2.89
N ARG A 57 -24.28 7.31 -3.14
CA ARG A 57 -25.14 6.27 -2.55
C ARG A 57 -25.04 6.23 -1.02
N THR A 58 -23.86 6.35 -0.48
CA THR A 58 -23.62 6.36 0.97
C THR A 58 -24.31 7.56 1.63
N PHE A 59 -24.13 8.76 1.05
CA PHE A 59 -24.79 9.96 1.56
C PHE A 59 -26.31 9.92 1.41
N ALA A 60 -26.84 9.34 0.32
CA ALA A 60 -28.27 9.18 0.13
C ALA A 60 -28.91 8.25 1.18
N ASN A 61 -28.18 7.21 1.62
CA ASN A 61 -28.69 6.23 2.57
C ASN A 61 -28.53 6.64 4.05
N ILE A 62 -27.40 7.29 4.39
CA ILE A 62 -27.03 7.57 5.79
C ILE A 62 -27.25 9.05 6.16
N GLY A 63 -27.36 9.93 5.15
CA GLY A 63 -27.50 11.37 5.34
C GLY A 63 -26.17 12.05 5.68
N PHE A 64 -26.26 13.36 5.97
CA PHE A 64 -25.10 14.17 6.32
C PHE A 64 -24.53 13.89 7.71
N ASP A 65 -25.26 13.20 8.58
CA ASP A 65 -24.82 12.89 9.94
C ASP A 65 -23.62 11.95 9.97
N ALA A 66 -23.41 11.13 8.92
CA ALA A 66 -22.24 10.29 8.76
C ALA A 66 -20.96 11.07 8.37
N PHE A 67 -21.08 12.31 7.93
CA PHE A 67 -19.93 13.08 7.41
C PHE A 67 -18.92 13.41 8.51
N VAL A 68 -19.39 13.84 9.67
CA VAL A 68 -18.52 14.20 10.80
C VAL A 68 -17.74 13.00 11.34
N PRO A 69 -18.34 11.82 11.59
CA PRO A 69 -17.61 10.61 11.94
C PRO A 69 -16.59 10.21 10.87
N MET A 70 -16.94 10.29 9.60
CA MET A 70 -16.06 9.94 8.49
C MET A 70 -14.83 10.84 8.39
N LEU A 71 -14.99 12.16 8.62
CA LEU A 71 -13.88 13.11 8.68
C LEU A 71 -12.97 12.83 9.89
N LYS A 72 -13.54 12.51 11.04
CA LYS A 72 -12.77 12.12 12.23
C LYS A 72 -11.93 10.86 11.96
N TYR A 73 -12.54 9.84 11.37
CA TYR A 73 -11.84 8.62 10.96
C TYR A 73 -10.67 8.94 10.01
N MET A 74 -10.93 9.70 8.97
CA MET A 74 -9.89 10.08 7.99
C MET A 74 -8.77 10.89 8.63
N GLY A 75 -9.10 11.81 9.55
CA GLY A 75 -8.13 12.56 10.32
C GLY A 75 -7.25 11.66 11.21
N CYS A 76 -7.83 10.68 11.88
CA CYS A 76 -7.09 9.70 12.68
C CYS A 76 -6.14 8.85 11.83
N VAL A 77 -6.59 8.40 10.66
CA VAL A 77 -5.74 7.63 9.73
C VAL A 77 -4.57 8.47 9.24
N ILE A 78 -4.83 9.70 8.79
CA ILE A 78 -3.77 10.62 8.32
C ILE A 78 -2.77 10.91 9.45
N LEU A 79 -3.24 11.16 10.66
CA LEU A 79 -2.39 11.39 11.82
C LEU A 79 -1.51 10.17 12.13
N ALA A 80 -2.10 8.97 12.15
CA ALA A 80 -1.38 7.74 12.41
C ALA A 80 -0.31 7.47 11.35
N LEU A 81 -0.64 7.66 10.06
CA LEU A 81 0.30 7.52 8.96
C LEU A 81 1.43 8.58 9.01
N ALA A 82 1.11 9.81 9.41
CA ALA A 82 2.11 10.85 9.60
C ALA A 82 3.10 10.49 10.74
N ILE A 83 2.60 10.00 11.87
CA ILE A 83 3.45 9.54 12.97
C ILE A 83 4.31 8.37 12.51
N GLN A 84 3.75 7.38 11.81
CA GLN A 84 4.49 6.25 11.27
C GLN A 84 5.61 6.71 10.34
N CYS A 85 5.32 7.61 9.41
CA CYS A 85 6.28 8.07 8.41
C CYS A 85 7.38 8.97 8.99
N PHE A 86 7.00 9.97 9.80
CA PHE A 86 7.93 11.01 10.27
C PHE A 86 8.59 10.69 11.61
N VAL A 87 7.99 9.82 12.42
CA VAL A 87 8.56 9.45 13.72
C VAL A 87 9.14 8.06 13.66
N VAL A 88 8.30 7.05 13.42
CA VAL A 88 8.72 5.63 13.55
C VAL A 88 9.78 5.27 12.53
N TYR A 89 9.55 5.52 11.25
CA TYR A 89 10.52 5.18 10.20
C TYR A 89 11.80 6.00 10.29
N GLN A 90 11.73 7.27 10.68
CA GLN A 90 12.92 8.09 10.83
C GLN A 90 13.73 7.67 12.06
N LEU A 91 13.06 7.28 13.15
CA LEU A 91 13.72 6.75 14.34
C LEU A 91 14.41 5.43 14.04
N LEU A 92 13.75 4.49 13.35
CA LEU A 92 14.34 3.22 12.94
C LEU A 92 15.53 3.43 12.01
N LEU A 93 15.39 4.32 11.02
CA LEU A 93 16.49 4.67 10.13
C LEU A 93 17.70 5.17 10.92
N PHE A 94 17.49 6.11 11.84
CA PHE A 94 18.56 6.65 12.68
C PHE A 94 19.19 5.59 13.57
N LEU A 95 18.37 4.74 14.20
CA LEU A 95 18.84 3.70 15.14
C LEU A 95 19.72 2.65 14.43
N PHE A 96 19.28 2.18 13.25
CA PHE A 96 19.98 1.10 12.54
C PHE A 96 21.14 1.59 11.67
N THR A 97 21.02 2.78 11.07
CA THR A 97 22.01 3.24 10.08
C THR A 97 22.80 4.46 10.52
N ARG A 98 22.36 5.16 11.57
CA ARG A 98 22.90 6.45 12.02
C ARG A 98 22.95 7.52 10.93
N LEU A 99 22.21 7.32 9.84
CA LEU A 99 22.06 8.29 8.78
C LEU A 99 21.16 9.44 9.22
N ASN A 100 21.41 10.63 8.68
CA ASN A 100 20.57 11.78 8.98
C ASN A 100 19.19 11.63 8.30
N PRO A 101 18.09 11.50 9.10
CA PRO A 101 16.74 11.22 8.57
C PRO A 101 16.25 12.28 7.60
N PHE A 102 16.50 13.56 7.88
CA PHE A 102 16.06 14.66 7.02
C PHE A 102 16.74 14.66 5.66
N LYS A 103 18.04 14.32 5.60
CA LYS A 103 18.75 14.20 4.32
C LYS A 103 18.22 13.05 3.50
N PHE A 104 17.89 11.93 4.14
CA PHE A 104 17.27 10.79 3.49
C PHE A 104 15.89 11.16 2.91
N LEU A 105 15.04 11.75 3.74
CA LEU A 105 13.68 12.17 3.34
C LEU A 105 13.72 13.12 2.14
N LYS A 106 14.62 14.13 2.17
CA LYS A 106 14.79 15.09 1.07
C LYS A 106 15.22 14.41 -0.24
N LYS A 107 16.11 13.44 -0.17
CA LYS A 107 16.55 12.68 -1.37
C LYS A 107 15.47 11.73 -1.89
N PHE A 108 14.64 11.18 -1.01
CA PHE A 108 13.59 10.23 -1.34
C PHE A 108 12.24 10.88 -1.64
N PHE A 109 12.09 12.17 -1.39
CA PHE A 109 10.85 12.94 -1.59
C PHE A 109 10.21 12.77 -2.98
N PRO A 110 10.96 12.76 -4.11
CA PRO A 110 10.35 12.55 -5.43
C PRO A 110 9.69 11.18 -5.57
N VAL A 111 10.25 10.14 -4.91
CA VAL A 111 9.67 8.79 -4.90
C VAL A 111 8.39 8.76 -4.07
N MET A 112 8.39 9.44 -2.92
CA MET A 112 7.20 9.55 -2.07
C MET A 112 6.06 10.28 -2.81
N ASN A 113 6.37 11.37 -3.50
CA ASN A 113 5.38 12.10 -4.29
C ASN A 113 4.81 11.25 -5.43
N PHE A 114 5.65 10.52 -6.13
CA PHE A 114 5.22 9.60 -7.19
C PHE A 114 4.36 8.47 -6.63
N ALA A 115 4.74 7.86 -5.49
CA ALA A 115 3.96 6.83 -4.82
C ALA A 115 2.58 7.34 -4.38
N PHE A 116 2.52 8.57 -3.88
CA PHE A 116 1.28 9.22 -3.47
C PHE A 116 0.34 9.47 -4.65
N THR A 117 0.88 9.97 -5.77
CA THR A 117 0.06 10.26 -6.97
C THR A 117 -0.43 9.01 -7.68
N THR A 118 0.38 7.96 -7.72
CA THR A 118 0.01 6.69 -8.37
C THR A 118 -0.82 5.78 -7.48
N ALA A 119 -0.82 6.03 -6.16
CA ALA A 119 -1.48 5.20 -5.14
C ALA A 119 -1.13 3.70 -5.25
N THR A 120 0.04 3.37 -5.79
CA THR A 120 0.50 1.99 -5.96
C THR A 120 2.00 1.85 -5.71
N SER A 121 2.36 0.92 -4.82
CA SER A 121 3.75 0.63 -4.49
C SER A 121 4.49 0.01 -5.67
N ASN A 122 3.82 -0.82 -6.47
CA ASN A 122 4.44 -1.55 -7.59
C ASN A 122 4.92 -0.61 -8.69
N ALA A 123 4.12 0.40 -9.04
CA ALA A 123 4.52 1.41 -10.04
C ALA A 123 5.72 2.25 -9.59
N THR A 124 5.96 2.33 -8.29
CA THR A 124 7.04 3.10 -7.68
C THR A 124 8.37 2.34 -7.61
N ILE A 125 8.35 1.01 -7.76
CA ILE A 125 9.54 0.14 -7.67
C ILE A 125 10.70 0.62 -8.54
N PRO A 126 10.54 0.85 -9.85
CA PRO A 126 11.65 1.27 -10.71
C PRO A 126 12.26 2.60 -10.30
N LEU A 127 11.41 3.56 -9.91
CA LEU A 127 11.87 4.88 -9.44
C LEU A 127 12.61 4.78 -8.12
N SER A 128 12.14 3.93 -7.20
CA SER A 128 12.79 3.67 -5.92
C SER A 128 14.18 3.09 -6.12
N ILE A 129 14.31 2.05 -6.95
CA ILE A 129 15.60 1.41 -7.26
C ILE A 129 16.59 2.43 -7.86
N ASN A 130 16.14 3.21 -8.83
CA ASN A 130 16.99 4.22 -9.48
C ASN A 130 17.42 5.34 -8.50
N THR A 131 16.54 5.74 -7.58
CA THR A 131 16.85 6.76 -6.58
C THR A 131 17.83 6.25 -5.53
N LEU A 132 17.68 4.99 -5.10
CA LEU A 132 18.59 4.35 -4.17
C LEU A 132 20.00 4.20 -4.77
N ASP A 133 20.10 3.76 -6.01
CA ASP A 133 21.35 3.59 -6.73
C ASP A 133 22.05 4.96 -6.94
N LYS A 134 21.37 5.91 -7.60
CA LYS A 134 21.99 7.17 -8.03
C LYS A 134 22.17 8.20 -6.92
N LYS A 135 21.23 8.28 -5.94
CA LYS A 135 21.23 9.34 -4.92
C LYS A 135 21.72 8.87 -3.54
N LEU A 136 21.61 7.59 -3.27
CA LEU A 136 21.94 7.03 -1.95
C LEU A 136 23.13 6.05 -2.00
N GLY A 137 23.58 5.66 -3.21
CA GLY A 137 24.75 4.80 -3.39
C GLY A 137 24.51 3.34 -3.00
N VAL A 138 23.23 2.91 -2.93
CA VAL A 138 22.90 1.52 -2.64
C VAL A 138 23.02 0.68 -3.90
N SER A 139 23.77 -0.42 -3.83
CA SER A 139 23.96 -1.32 -4.96
C SER A 139 22.65 -1.72 -5.61
N LYS A 140 22.55 -1.59 -6.93
CA LYS A 140 21.38 -1.96 -7.72
C LYS A 140 20.96 -3.44 -7.52
N LYS A 141 21.97 -4.32 -7.30
CA LYS A 141 21.73 -5.74 -7.02
C LYS A 141 20.93 -5.95 -5.73
N ILE A 142 21.23 -5.18 -4.68
CA ILE A 142 20.51 -5.25 -3.40
C ILE A 142 19.13 -4.60 -3.52
N SER A 143 19.05 -3.40 -4.09
CA SER A 143 17.80 -2.66 -4.20
C SER A 143 16.79 -3.37 -5.11
N SER A 144 17.22 -4.02 -6.19
CA SER A 144 16.34 -4.78 -7.09
C SER A 144 15.69 -5.99 -6.43
N PHE A 145 16.28 -6.54 -5.40
CA PHE A 145 15.68 -7.62 -4.61
C PHE A 145 14.84 -7.08 -3.44
N THR A 146 15.41 -6.13 -2.70
CA THR A 146 14.80 -5.66 -1.43
C THR A 146 13.55 -4.81 -1.64
N ILE A 147 13.52 -3.96 -2.69
CA ILE A 147 12.39 -3.05 -2.92
C ILE A 147 11.11 -3.80 -3.32
N PRO A 148 11.13 -4.74 -4.29
CA PRO A 148 9.93 -5.53 -4.59
C PRO A 148 9.45 -6.37 -3.41
N LEU A 149 10.38 -6.95 -2.65
CA LEU A 149 10.04 -7.70 -1.43
C LEU A 149 9.38 -6.77 -0.39
N GLY A 150 9.95 -5.59 -0.15
CA GLY A 150 9.38 -4.60 0.76
C GLY A 150 8.00 -4.10 0.31
N ALA A 151 7.78 -3.90 -0.97
CA ALA A 151 6.49 -3.46 -1.50
C ALA A 151 5.36 -4.48 -1.27
N THR A 152 5.69 -5.77 -1.15
CA THR A 152 4.73 -6.85 -0.89
C THR A 152 4.57 -7.22 0.58
N VAL A 153 5.65 -7.19 1.34
CA VAL A 153 5.66 -7.64 2.75
C VAL A 153 5.35 -6.49 3.71
N ASN A 154 5.86 -5.30 3.42
CA ASN A 154 5.70 -4.14 4.30
C ASN A 154 4.43 -3.34 3.93
N MET A 155 3.28 -3.84 4.38
CA MET A 155 1.96 -3.21 4.16
C MET A 155 1.46 -2.49 5.43
N ASP A 156 2.32 -1.80 6.14
CA ASP A 156 2.03 -1.11 7.41
C ASP A 156 0.89 -0.10 7.28
N GLY A 157 0.83 0.65 6.19
CA GLY A 157 -0.24 1.61 5.95
C GLY A 157 -1.63 0.96 5.92
N THR A 158 -1.74 -0.22 5.32
CA THR A 158 -2.98 -1.00 5.31
C THR A 158 -3.33 -1.50 6.71
N SER A 159 -2.35 -1.99 7.46
CA SER A 159 -2.54 -2.46 8.84
C SER A 159 -3.00 -1.33 9.77
N ILE A 160 -2.42 -0.14 9.66
CA ILE A 160 -2.83 1.05 10.41
C ILE A 160 -4.27 1.44 10.07
N MET A 161 -4.62 1.50 8.79
CA MET A 161 -5.97 1.83 8.35
C MET A 161 -6.99 0.83 8.91
N GLN A 162 -6.70 -0.47 8.86
CA GLN A 162 -7.57 -1.51 9.40
C GLN A 162 -7.69 -1.41 10.92
N GLY A 163 -6.59 -1.19 11.65
CA GLY A 163 -6.60 -1.01 13.09
C GLY A 163 -7.45 0.18 13.55
N VAL A 164 -7.27 1.33 12.91
CA VAL A 164 -8.09 2.53 13.17
C VAL A 164 -9.56 2.27 12.83
N ALA A 165 -9.85 1.57 11.73
CA ALA A 165 -11.21 1.23 11.33
C ALA A 165 -11.92 0.36 12.37
N VAL A 166 -11.25 -0.66 12.90
CA VAL A 166 -11.82 -1.55 13.93
C VAL A 166 -12.17 -0.77 15.19
N ILE A 167 -11.26 0.07 15.68
CA ILE A 167 -11.48 0.89 16.88
C ILE A 167 -12.62 1.87 16.63
N PHE A 168 -12.63 2.52 15.48
CA PHE A 168 -13.63 3.53 15.14
C PHE A 168 -15.04 2.91 15.02
N LEU A 169 -15.16 1.76 14.37
CA LEU A 169 -16.43 1.03 14.26
C LEU A 169 -16.91 0.52 15.62
N SER A 170 -15.99 0.05 16.47
CA SER A 170 -16.36 -0.37 17.83
C SER A 170 -16.90 0.79 18.67
N LEU A 171 -16.30 1.97 18.55
CA LEU A 171 -16.77 3.17 19.24
C LEU A 171 -18.14 3.63 18.75
N ILE A 172 -18.43 3.54 17.45
CA ILE A 172 -19.76 3.86 16.91
C ILE A 172 -20.80 2.89 17.45
N HIS A 173 -20.52 1.59 17.48
CA HIS A 173 -21.44 0.59 18.02
C HIS A 173 -21.65 0.71 19.53
N ILE A 174 -20.66 1.15 20.29
CA ILE A 174 -20.79 1.38 21.75
C ILE A 174 -21.53 2.69 22.05
N SER A 175 -21.39 3.71 21.18
CA SER A 175 -22.02 5.02 21.37
C SER A 175 -23.44 5.12 20.81
N GLU A 176 -23.88 4.17 19.96
CA GLU A 176 -25.31 4.03 19.64
C GLU A 176 -26.00 3.20 20.73
N PRO A 177 -26.72 3.83 21.68
CA PRO A 177 -27.61 3.06 22.51
C PRO A 177 -28.63 2.40 21.59
N THR A 178 -28.73 1.09 21.69
CA THR A 178 -29.72 0.26 21.01
C THR A 178 -31.05 1.01 21.01
N ARG A 179 -31.44 1.58 19.89
CA ARG A 179 -32.81 2.05 19.69
C ARG A 179 -33.66 0.79 19.76
N ARG A 180 -34.06 0.44 20.96
CA ARG A 180 -35.16 -0.51 21.15
C ARG A 180 -36.34 0.11 20.42
N THR A 181 -36.69 -0.45 19.29
CA THR A 181 -38.04 -0.25 18.73
C THR A 181 -39.01 -0.70 19.81
N PRO A 182 -39.87 0.18 20.32
CA PRO A 182 -40.96 -0.29 21.16
C PRO A 182 -41.86 -1.15 20.27
N ILE A 183 -42.17 -2.33 20.77
CA ILE A 183 -43.15 -3.26 20.21
C ILE A 183 -44.54 -2.61 20.32
#